data_0353e6cf210688c92789e75aeea64858
#
_entry.id   0353e6cf210688c92789e75aeea64858
#
_cell.length_a   1.000
_cell.length_b   1.000
_cell.length_c   1.000
_cell.angle_alpha   90.00
_cell.angle_beta   90.00
_cell.angle_gamma   90.00
#
_symmetry.space_group_name_H-M   'P 1'
#
loop_
_entity.id
_entity.type
_entity.pdbx_description
1 polymer ?
#
loop_
_entity_poly.entity_id
_entity_poly.type
_entity_poly.pdbx_seq_one_letter_code
_entity_poly.pdbx_strand_id
1 'polypeptide(L)'
;MKTICRILVLVLCLCLAVPAMGETLTFDTFSADSEAEYLNFDLNRLTDYEGFCAFLEQFPNLKKVDMFNVTVRHKKVKEIHERFPDIEFGMTMRFGENESCGGHTLRTDDTAFSTLHGYYPPWHSCQEMEIVKYCKNLYALDIGHNSFNDLSFLYEMPQLRVLIVAAGDATDITPIGSLKHLEYLELFNNQIRDISCLKDMPYLLDLNIVNNLIDDISPVKDLKSLRRLWIFIHTRKNKNPIDAETMAELQAALPDCHIDGENTSTAGGWREDPHYDTIYRMFRTRVYEPFWDSPAENIPEGFTAPPKPTEAPESAEGEGK
;
A
#
# COMPACT_ATOMS: atom_id res chain seq x y z
N MET A 1 22.67 -44.89 -73.83
CA MET A 1 21.84 -43.90 -73.11
C MET A 1 22.26 -43.89 -71.64
N LYS A 2 23.04 -42.88 -71.28
CA LYS A 2 23.53 -42.74 -69.88
C LYS A 2 22.77 -41.59 -69.22
N THR A 3 21.91 -41.91 -68.22
CA THR A 3 21.14 -40.94 -67.46
C THR A 3 22.04 -40.41 -66.36
N ILE A 4 22.37 -39.13 -66.37
CA ILE A 4 23.15 -38.46 -65.34
C ILE A 4 22.18 -37.93 -64.32
N CYS A 5 22.23 -38.51 -63.11
CA CYS A 5 21.49 -38.04 -61.92
C CYS A 5 22.24 -36.85 -61.33
N ARG A 6 21.66 -35.64 -61.44
CA ARG A 6 22.18 -34.44 -60.73
C ARG A 6 21.63 -34.41 -59.32
N ILE A 7 22.47 -34.65 -58.32
CA ILE A 7 22.18 -34.46 -56.90
C ILE A 7 22.33 -32.96 -56.62
N LEU A 8 21.22 -32.31 -56.32
CA LEU A 8 21.20 -30.92 -55.88
C LEU A 8 21.45 -30.93 -54.34
N VAL A 9 22.65 -30.55 -53.94
CA VAL A 9 22.96 -30.36 -52.51
C VAL A 9 22.44 -28.98 -52.11
N LEU A 10 21.36 -28.98 -51.38
CA LEU A 10 20.81 -27.79 -50.71
C LEU A 10 21.67 -27.50 -49.48
N VAL A 11 22.57 -26.54 -49.55
CA VAL A 11 23.28 -26.04 -48.39
C VAL A 11 22.33 -25.10 -47.67
N LEU A 12 21.70 -25.60 -46.57
CA LEU A 12 20.96 -24.77 -45.65
C LEU A 12 21.99 -23.97 -44.84
N CYS A 13 22.23 -22.71 -45.20
CA CYS A 13 22.90 -21.76 -44.34
C CYS A 13 21.94 -21.45 -43.17
N LEU A 14 22.08 -22.14 -42.03
CA LEU A 14 21.59 -21.67 -40.75
C LEU A 14 22.39 -20.40 -40.43
N CYS A 15 21.87 -19.25 -40.80
CA CYS A 15 22.26 -18.00 -40.16
C CYS A 15 21.81 -18.06 -38.73
N LEU A 16 22.67 -18.51 -37.81
CA LEU A 16 22.57 -18.20 -36.41
C LEU A 16 22.65 -16.66 -36.36
N ALA A 17 21.51 -16.01 -36.15
CA ALA A 17 21.47 -14.61 -35.82
C ALA A 17 22.27 -14.46 -34.52
N VAL A 18 23.51 -14.03 -34.63
CA VAL A 18 24.26 -13.49 -33.49
C VAL A 18 23.43 -12.27 -33.07
N PRO A 19 22.94 -12.19 -31.86
CA PRO A 19 22.27 -10.97 -31.42
C PRO A 19 23.22 -9.81 -31.70
N ALA A 20 22.74 -8.79 -32.41
CA ALA A 20 23.50 -7.58 -32.60
C ALA A 20 23.88 -7.07 -31.23
N MET A 21 25.18 -7.01 -30.91
CA MET A 21 25.63 -6.34 -29.71
C MET A 21 25.35 -4.85 -29.93
N GLY A 22 24.53 -4.26 -29.04
CA GLY A 22 24.24 -2.85 -29.08
C GLY A 22 25.49 -1.99 -28.82
N GLU A 23 25.36 -0.71 -29.02
CA GLU A 23 26.41 0.23 -28.64
C GLU A 23 26.51 0.32 -27.11
N THR A 24 27.72 0.52 -26.57
CA THR A 24 27.92 0.79 -25.17
C THR A 24 27.57 2.25 -24.89
N LEU A 25 26.51 2.46 -24.11
CA LEU A 25 26.09 3.77 -23.64
C LEU A 25 26.67 4.03 -22.24
N THR A 26 27.03 5.28 -21.94
CA THR A 26 27.67 5.64 -20.66
C THR A 26 27.04 6.88 -20.06
N PHE A 27 26.76 6.82 -18.76
CA PHE A 27 26.35 7.96 -17.94
C PHE A 27 27.15 7.95 -16.63
N ASP A 28 27.92 9.00 -16.38
CA ASP A 28 28.89 9.10 -15.29
C ASP A 28 29.83 7.88 -15.31
N THR A 29 29.83 7.07 -14.27
CA THR A 29 30.64 5.85 -14.14
C THR A 29 29.91 4.58 -14.57
N PHE A 30 28.64 4.69 -14.94
CA PHE A 30 27.79 3.57 -15.32
C PHE A 30 27.83 3.36 -16.85
N SER A 31 27.90 2.11 -17.30
CA SER A 31 27.86 1.76 -18.72
C SER A 31 26.98 0.53 -18.93
N ALA A 32 26.22 0.53 -20.01
CA ALA A 32 25.35 -0.58 -20.40
C ALA A 32 25.25 -0.72 -21.93
N ASP A 33 24.82 -1.90 -22.37
CA ASP A 33 24.48 -2.18 -23.78
C ASP A 33 23.16 -1.47 -24.13
N SER A 34 23.09 -0.76 -25.26
CA SER A 34 21.89 -0.04 -25.71
C SER A 34 20.65 -0.92 -25.89
N GLU A 35 20.82 -2.23 -26.09
CA GLU A 35 19.72 -3.20 -26.21
C GLU A 35 19.24 -3.75 -24.85
N ALA A 36 19.75 -3.24 -23.72
CA ALA A 36 19.41 -3.73 -22.40
C ALA A 36 17.92 -3.51 -22.09
N GLU A 37 17.26 -4.55 -21.58
CA GLU A 37 15.90 -4.49 -21.03
C GLU A 37 15.87 -4.16 -19.54
N TYR A 38 17.01 -4.29 -18.86
CA TYR A 38 17.18 -4.08 -17.43
C TYR A 38 18.50 -3.38 -17.13
N LEU A 39 18.45 -2.38 -16.25
CA LEU A 39 19.61 -1.68 -15.71
C LEU A 39 19.63 -1.78 -14.20
N ASN A 40 20.78 -2.20 -13.64
CA ASN A 40 21.06 -2.03 -12.22
C ASN A 40 21.95 -0.79 -12.04
N PHE A 41 21.31 0.32 -11.71
CA PHE A 41 21.93 1.63 -11.63
C PHE A 41 22.33 1.96 -10.19
N ASP A 42 23.38 1.32 -9.72
CA ASP A 42 23.85 1.43 -8.34
C ASP A 42 24.81 2.61 -8.17
N LEU A 43 24.30 3.82 -8.26
CA LEU A 43 25.03 5.04 -7.96
C LEU A 43 24.78 5.47 -6.52
N ASN A 44 25.84 5.98 -5.87
CA ASN A 44 25.71 6.53 -4.52
C ASN A 44 24.92 7.86 -4.49
N ARG A 45 24.84 8.58 -5.60
CA ARG A 45 24.14 9.86 -5.70
C ARG A 45 23.80 10.19 -7.15
N LEU A 46 22.56 10.55 -7.39
CA LEU A 46 22.09 11.12 -8.66
C LEU A 46 21.92 12.63 -8.50
N THR A 47 22.71 13.42 -9.21
CA THR A 47 22.67 14.89 -9.17
C THR A 47 22.20 15.50 -10.48
N ASP A 48 22.51 14.85 -11.61
CA ASP A 48 22.09 15.26 -12.95
C ASP A 48 20.90 14.42 -13.41
N TYR A 49 19.69 14.85 -13.01
CA TYR A 49 18.45 14.15 -13.39
C TYR A 49 18.14 14.25 -14.88
N GLU A 50 18.46 15.37 -15.52
CA GLU A 50 18.21 15.54 -16.95
C GLU A 50 19.14 14.68 -17.79
N GLY A 51 20.43 14.66 -17.43
CA GLY A 51 21.41 13.75 -18.07
C GLY A 51 21.03 12.29 -17.88
N PHE A 52 20.53 11.91 -16.69
CA PHE A 52 20.02 10.57 -16.41
C PHE A 52 18.82 10.23 -17.30
N CYS A 53 17.84 11.11 -17.39
CA CYS A 53 16.69 10.89 -18.25
C CYS A 53 17.11 10.78 -19.73
N ALA A 54 17.99 11.67 -20.21
CA ALA A 54 18.52 11.60 -21.57
C ALA A 54 19.34 10.32 -21.84
N PHE A 55 19.99 9.77 -20.81
CA PHE A 55 20.63 8.47 -20.90
C PHE A 55 19.63 7.34 -21.04
N LEU A 56 18.56 7.30 -20.22
CA LEU A 56 17.52 6.27 -20.30
C LEU A 56 16.77 6.27 -21.64
N GLU A 57 16.57 7.44 -22.26
CA GLU A 57 15.93 7.56 -23.58
C GLU A 57 16.67 6.85 -24.72
N GLN A 58 17.93 6.50 -24.52
CA GLN A 58 18.74 5.80 -25.52
C GLN A 58 18.51 4.29 -25.53
N PHE A 59 17.71 3.74 -24.59
CA PHE A 59 17.44 2.32 -24.47
C PHE A 59 16.04 1.97 -25.00
N PRO A 60 15.89 1.53 -26.26
CA PRO A 60 14.58 1.31 -26.86
C PRO A 60 13.81 0.13 -26.24
N ASN A 61 14.50 -0.80 -25.60
CA ASN A 61 13.94 -2.03 -25.04
C ASN A 61 13.86 -2.04 -23.52
N LEU A 62 14.20 -0.93 -22.84
CA LEU A 62 14.30 -0.85 -21.40
C LEU A 62 12.92 -1.02 -20.73
N LYS A 63 12.83 -1.97 -19.79
CA LYS A 63 11.62 -2.30 -19.02
C LYS A 63 11.76 -2.01 -17.55
N LYS A 64 13.01 -2.11 -17.02
CA LYS A 64 13.25 -1.98 -15.58
C LYS A 64 14.58 -1.31 -15.27
N VAL A 65 14.56 -0.44 -14.26
CA VAL A 65 15.75 0.19 -13.69
C VAL A 65 15.73 0.02 -12.16
N ASP A 66 16.68 -0.71 -11.61
CA ASP A 66 16.91 -0.75 -10.16
C ASP A 66 17.97 0.28 -9.76
N MET A 67 17.60 1.19 -8.87
CA MET A 67 18.44 2.27 -8.33
C MET A 67 18.18 2.49 -6.83
N PHE A 68 18.09 1.41 -6.07
CA PHE A 68 17.70 1.45 -4.67
C PHE A 68 18.69 2.21 -3.76
N ASN A 69 19.96 2.33 -4.13
CA ASN A 69 20.94 3.11 -3.39
C ASN A 69 20.82 4.62 -3.67
N VAL A 70 19.99 5.01 -4.63
CA VAL A 70 19.72 6.41 -4.94
C VAL A 70 18.45 6.85 -4.23
N THR A 71 18.58 7.88 -3.38
CA THR A 71 17.42 8.51 -2.73
C THR A 71 16.87 9.62 -3.62
N VAL A 72 15.64 9.43 -4.12
CA VAL A 72 14.97 10.36 -5.03
C VAL A 72 13.88 11.13 -4.29
N ARG A 73 13.89 12.47 -4.41
CA ARG A 73 12.86 13.31 -3.80
C ARG A 73 11.53 13.18 -4.55
N HIS A 74 10.40 13.28 -3.85
CA HIS A 74 9.05 13.09 -4.38
C HIS A 74 8.77 13.80 -5.72
N LYS A 75 9.19 15.07 -5.89
CA LYS A 75 9.02 15.80 -7.16
C LYS A 75 9.73 15.12 -8.33
N LYS A 76 10.94 14.63 -8.09
CA LYS A 76 11.73 13.93 -9.14
C LYS A 76 11.23 12.50 -9.38
N VAL A 77 10.69 11.83 -8.36
CA VAL A 77 10.00 10.55 -8.54
C VAL A 77 8.86 10.69 -9.52
N LYS A 78 8.01 11.71 -9.34
CA LYS A 78 6.89 11.99 -10.23
C LYS A 78 7.36 12.29 -11.66
N GLU A 79 8.32 13.21 -11.83
CA GLU A 79 8.89 13.57 -13.14
C GLU A 79 9.44 12.35 -13.90
N ILE A 80 10.17 11.45 -13.21
CA ILE A 80 10.74 10.25 -13.82
C ILE A 80 9.64 9.31 -14.30
N HIS A 81 8.63 9.03 -13.45
CA HIS A 81 7.54 8.12 -13.83
C HIS A 81 6.63 8.70 -14.92
N GLU A 82 6.40 10.02 -14.94
CA GLU A 82 5.66 10.68 -16.02
C GLU A 82 6.41 10.64 -17.35
N ARG A 83 7.74 10.71 -17.32
CA ARG A 83 8.58 10.65 -18.53
C ARG A 83 8.76 9.22 -19.06
N PHE A 84 8.74 8.23 -18.17
CA PHE A 84 8.97 6.81 -18.48
C PHE A 84 7.85 5.93 -17.91
N PRO A 85 6.60 6.06 -18.39
CA PRO A 85 5.45 5.36 -17.81
C PRO A 85 5.52 3.84 -17.97
N ASP A 86 6.27 3.34 -18.95
CA ASP A 86 6.40 1.92 -19.27
C ASP A 86 7.62 1.25 -18.61
N ILE A 87 8.44 2.03 -17.86
CA ILE A 87 9.62 1.51 -17.16
C ILE A 87 9.29 1.31 -15.69
N GLU A 88 9.54 0.11 -15.17
CA GLU A 88 9.50 -0.18 -13.74
C GLU A 88 10.74 0.38 -13.05
N PHE A 89 10.56 1.20 -12.01
CA PHE A 89 11.66 1.74 -11.22
C PHE A 89 11.71 1.15 -9.82
N GLY A 90 12.81 0.43 -9.52
CA GLY A 90 13.22 0.06 -8.18
C GLY A 90 14.02 1.20 -7.55
N MET A 91 13.44 1.98 -6.62
CA MET A 91 14.12 3.15 -6.03
C MET A 91 13.78 3.38 -4.57
N THR A 92 14.57 4.22 -3.92
CA THR A 92 14.27 4.78 -2.59
C THR A 92 13.71 6.19 -2.75
N MET A 93 12.43 6.36 -2.42
CA MET A 93 11.73 7.64 -2.47
C MET A 93 11.83 8.36 -1.14
N ARG A 94 11.96 9.69 -1.15
CA ARG A 94 12.01 10.52 0.05
C ARG A 94 10.86 11.52 0.08
N PHE A 95 10.16 11.53 1.21
CA PHE A 95 9.11 12.48 1.56
C PHE A 95 9.66 13.56 2.49
N GLY A 96 9.04 14.74 2.48
CA GLY A 96 9.39 15.86 3.33
C GLY A 96 10.46 16.77 2.73
N GLU A 97 10.19 18.08 2.77
CA GLU A 97 11.13 19.10 2.27
C GLU A 97 12.18 19.49 3.33
N ASN A 98 11.91 19.27 4.61
CA ASN A 98 12.78 19.69 5.71
C ASN A 98 13.67 18.55 6.20
N GLU A 99 14.97 18.71 6.04
CA GLU A 99 15.99 17.81 6.58
C GLU A 99 15.96 17.69 8.12
N SER A 100 15.43 18.71 8.80
CA SER A 100 15.33 18.77 10.26
C SER A 100 14.22 17.90 10.86
N CYS A 101 13.24 17.45 10.05
CA CYS A 101 12.11 16.62 10.50
C CYS A 101 12.31 15.13 10.24
N GLY A 102 13.51 14.68 9.88
CA GLY A 102 13.81 13.27 9.65
C GLY A 102 12.92 12.67 8.55
N GLY A 103 13.02 13.19 7.31
CA GLY A 103 12.17 12.78 6.21
C GLY A 103 12.02 11.26 6.08
N HIS A 104 10.81 10.80 5.83
CA HIS A 104 10.54 9.39 5.61
C HIS A 104 11.08 8.93 4.26
N THR A 105 11.61 7.73 4.24
CA THR A 105 11.98 7.06 2.99
C THR A 105 11.11 5.84 2.80
N LEU A 106 10.71 5.58 1.57
CA LEU A 106 9.96 4.41 1.14
C LEU A 106 10.67 3.81 -0.07
N ARG A 107 10.95 2.51 -0.01
CA ARG A 107 11.46 1.77 -1.15
C ARG A 107 10.29 1.23 -1.95
N THR A 108 10.42 1.17 -3.26
CA THR A 108 9.37 0.62 -4.12
C THR A 108 9.16 -0.88 -3.94
N ASP A 109 10.10 -1.58 -3.28
CA ASP A 109 10.00 -2.99 -2.91
C ASP A 109 9.50 -3.22 -1.46
N ASP A 110 9.27 -2.14 -0.67
CA ASP A 110 8.60 -2.26 0.64
C ASP A 110 7.16 -2.75 0.44
N THR A 111 6.70 -3.65 1.29
CA THR A 111 5.34 -4.20 1.23
C THR A 111 4.41 -3.63 2.32
N ALA A 112 4.98 -2.91 3.29
CA ALA A 112 4.26 -2.13 4.29
C ALA A 112 4.98 -0.81 4.57
N PHE A 113 4.23 0.27 4.77
CA PHE A 113 4.78 1.59 5.06
C PHE A 113 3.90 2.39 6.00
N SER A 114 4.51 3.05 6.99
CA SER A 114 3.86 4.00 7.88
C SER A 114 4.61 5.32 7.96
N THR A 115 3.86 6.42 7.95
CA THR A 115 4.38 7.77 8.19
C THR A 115 4.55 8.07 9.69
N LEU A 116 4.04 7.20 10.59
CA LEU A 116 4.07 7.41 12.04
C LEU A 116 5.39 7.02 12.71
N HIS A 117 6.37 6.53 11.98
CA HIS A 117 7.63 6.09 12.55
C HIS A 117 8.51 7.30 12.88
N GLY A 118 8.30 7.87 14.08
CA GLY A 118 9.06 8.97 14.63
C GLY A 118 8.27 9.77 15.67
N TYR A 119 8.95 10.43 16.58
CA TYR A 119 8.38 11.10 17.77
C TYR A 119 7.46 12.30 17.44
N TYR A 120 7.48 12.78 16.20
CA TYR A 120 6.56 13.77 15.65
C TYR A 120 6.31 13.39 14.17
N PRO A 121 5.07 13.08 13.79
CA PRO A 121 4.75 12.88 12.39
C PRO A 121 5.04 14.19 11.64
N PRO A 122 5.91 14.18 10.63
CA PRO A 122 5.95 15.29 9.72
C PRO A 122 4.59 15.33 9.02
N TRP A 123 3.97 16.50 9.00
CA TRP A 123 2.77 16.75 8.21
C TRP A 123 3.14 16.65 6.73
N HIS A 124 2.76 15.55 6.09
CA HIS A 124 2.93 15.38 4.65
C HIS A 124 1.74 16.00 3.90
N SER A 125 2.01 16.56 2.75
CA SER A 125 0.95 17.03 1.84
C SER A 125 0.42 15.89 0.97
N CYS A 126 -0.80 16.05 0.44
CA CYS A 126 -1.36 15.11 -0.55
C CYS A 126 -0.42 14.92 -1.75
N GLN A 127 0.25 16.00 -2.19
CA GLN A 127 1.18 15.96 -3.33
C GLN A 127 2.42 15.10 -3.05
N GLU A 128 2.91 15.09 -1.80
CA GLU A 128 4.03 14.24 -1.42
C GLU A 128 3.60 12.77 -1.38
N MET A 129 2.40 12.51 -0.86
CA MET A 129 1.90 11.13 -0.73
C MET A 129 1.45 10.51 -2.06
N GLU A 130 1.17 11.32 -3.08
CA GLU A 130 0.77 10.81 -4.41
C GLU A 130 1.78 9.79 -4.99
N ILE A 131 3.06 9.93 -4.68
CA ILE A 131 4.10 9.02 -5.21
C ILE A 131 4.05 7.60 -4.62
N VAL A 132 3.33 7.37 -3.52
CA VAL A 132 3.15 6.03 -2.92
C VAL A 132 2.49 5.07 -3.90
N LYS A 133 1.68 5.58 -4.84
CA LYS A 133 1.06 4.80 -5.92
C LYS A 133 2.04 4.05 -6.82
N TYR A 134 3.31 4.47 -6.85
CA TYR A 134 4.35 3.77 -7.61
C TYR A 134 4.87 2.51 -6.90
N CYS A 135 4.52 2.29 -5.63
CA CYS A 135 4.84 1.08 -4.88
C CYS A 135 3.80 -0.01 -5.15
N LYS A 136 3.92 -0.72 -6.25
CA LYS A 136 2.93 -1.72 -6.69
C LYS A 136 2.84 -2.95 -5.78
N ASN A 137 3.85 -3.19 -4.94
CA ASN A 137 3.89 -4.28 -3.97
C ASN A 137 3.52 -3.83 -2.55
N LEU A 138 3.02 -2.61 -2.37
CA LEU A 138 2.62 -2.11 -1.06
C LEU A 138 1.21 -2.62 -0.72
N TYR A 139 1.10 -3.48 0.29
CA TYR A 139 -0.15 -4.07 0.76
C TYR A 139 -0.67 -3.44 2.05
N ALA A 140 0.21 -2.80 2.84
CA ALA A 140 -0.17 -2.11 4.07
C ALA A 140 0.34 -0.66 4.05
N LEU A 141 -0.58 0.29 4.27
CA LEU A 141 -0.29 1.72 4.24
C LEU A 141 -0.91 2.40 5.47
N ASP A 142 -0.08 3.07 6.26
CA ASP A 142 -0.49 3.96 7.34
C ASP A 142 -0.03 5.38 7.04
N ILE A 143 -1.01 6.24 6.78
CA ILE A 143 -0.84 7.67 6.54
C ILE A 143 -1.57 8.50 7.60
N GLY A 144 -1.81 7.93 8.76
CA GLY A 144 -2.43 8.62 9.88
C GLY A 144 -1.65 9.85 10.33
N HIS A 145 -2.32 10.73 11.10
CA HIS A 145 -1.79 12.00 11.60
C HIS A 145 -1.27 12.97 10.53
N ASN A 146 -1.83 12.90 9.33
CA ASN A 146 -1.58 13.84 8.25
C ASN A 146 -2.89 14.53 7.84
N SER A 147 -2.78 15.74 7.30
CA SER A 147 -3.96 16.48 6.80
C SER A 147 -4.16 16.16 5.32
N PHE A 148 -4.87 15.08 5.02
CA PHE A 148 -5.22 14.72 3.65
C PHE A 148 -6.68 15.00 3.36
N ASN A 149 -6.91 15.89 2.40
CA ASN A 149 -8.23 16.17 1.82
C ASN A 149 -8.39 15.60 0.40
N ASP A 150 -7.35 14.97 -0.14
CA ASP A 150 -7.37 14.28 -1.43
C ASP A 150 -6.69 12.91 -1.30
N LEU A 151 -7.49 11.86 -1.44
CA LEU A 151 -7.07 10.47 -1.40
C LEU A 151 -7.11 9.81 -2.78
N SER A 152 -7.19 10.59 -3.86
CA SER A 152 -7.37 10.07 -5.23
C SER A 152 -6.26 9.12 -5.69
N PHE A 153 -5.04 9.24 -5.16
CA PHE A 153 -3.95 8.32 -5.45
C PHE A 153 -4.26 6.86 -5.09
N LEU A 154 -5.22 6.62 -4.17
CA LEU A 154 -5.65 5.28 -3.78
C LEU A 154 -6.34 4.51 -4.92
N TYR A 155 -6.92 5.19 -5.92
CA TYR A 155 -7.45 4.53 -7.12
C TYR A 155 -6.40 3.71 -7.87
N GLU A 156 -5.13 4.06 -7.73
CA GLU A 156 -4.01 3.37 -8.37
C GLU A 156 -3.35 2.30 -7.47
N MET A 157 -3.96 1.99 -6.31
CA MET A 157 -3.43 1.06 -5.31
C MET A 157 -4.42 -0.07 -4.94
N PRO A 158 -5.03 -0.77 -5.92
CA PRO A 158 -6.06 -1.78 -5.65
C PRO A 158 -5.56 -2.99 -4.85
N GLN A 159 -4.24 -3.17 -4.75
CA GLN A 159 -3.61 -4.26 -4.02
C GLN A 159 -3.62 -4.10 -2.50
N LEU A 160 -3.99 -2.94 -1.94
CA LEU A 160 -3.98 -2.72 -0.50
C LEU A 160 -4.89 -3.69 0.26
N ARG A 161 -4.39 -4.14 1.42
CA ARG A 161 -5.06 -5.00 2.41
C ARG A 161 -5.28 -4.28 3.74
N VAL A 162 -4.37 -3.40 4.10
CA VAL A 162 -4.40 -2.60 5.33
C VAL A 162 -4.29 -1.14 4.97
N LEU A 163 -5.22 -0.33 5.46
CA LEU A 163 -5.18 1.12 5.30
C LEU A 163 -5.53 1.83 6.61
N ILE A 164 -4.66 2.72 7.05
CA ILE A 164 -4.87 3.61 8.18
C ILE A 164 -4.80 5.06 7.69
N VAL A 165 -5.92 5.78 7.83
CA VAL A 165 -6.08 7.23 7.57
C VAL A 165 -6.67 7.85 8.83
N ALA A 166 -5.99 7.69 9.94
CA ALA A 166 -6.50 8.11 11.25
C ALA A 166 -5.99 9.49 11.65
N ALA A 167 -6.76 10.20 12.48
CA ALA A 167 -6.38 11.47 13.09
C ALA A 167 -5.93 12.54 12.07
N GLY A 168 -6.73 12.73 11.02
CA GLY A 168 -6.51 13.67 9.93
C GLY A 168 -7.70 14.61 9.72
N ASP A 169 -7.79 15.13 8.52
CA ASP A 169 -8.87 16.02 8.08
C ASP A 169 -9.68 15.43 6.91
N ALA A 170 -9.64 14.10 6.72
CA ALA A 170 -10.32 13.45 5.62
C ALA A 170 -11.84 13.68 5.72
N THR A 171 -12.43 14.12 4.60
CA THR A 171 -13.89 14.32 4.44
C THR A 171 -14.46 13.44 3.37
N ASP A 172 -13.76 13.28 2.25
CA ASP A 172 -14.12 12.43 1.12
C ASP A 172 -13.24 11.17 1.11
N ILE A 173 -13.88 10.02 1.32
CA ILE A 173 -13.25 8.71 1.30
C ILE A 173 -13.70 7.87 0.09
N THR A 174 -14.34 8.47 -0.90
CA THR A 174 -14.81 7.77 -2.11
C THR A 174 -13.72 6.89 -2.75
N PRO A 175 -12.44 7.32 -2.84
CA PRO A 175 -11.37 6.49 -3.39
C PRO A 175 -11.15 5.17 -2.64
N ILE A 176 -11.43 5.12 -1.32
CA ILE A 176 -11.28 3.90 -0.52
C ILE A 176 -12.24 2.80 -1.02
N GLY A 177 -13.42 3.17 -1.52
CA GLY A 177 -14.38 2.23 -2.09
C GLY A 177 -13.85 1.41 -3.28
N SER A 178 -12.77 1.82 -3.93
CA SER A 178 -12.11 1.07 -5.00
C SER A 178 -11.22 -0.07 -4.49
N LEU A 179 -10.85 -0.07 -3.20
CA LEU A 179 -9.91 -1.00 -2.59
C LEU A 179 -10.61 -2.30 -2.16
N LYS A 180 -11.06 -3.10 -3.12
CA LYS A 180 -11.90 -4.29 -2.89
C LYS A 180 -11.23 -5.41 -2.11
N HIS A 181 -9.95 -5.31 -1.89
CA HIS A 181 -9.16 -6.29 -1.17
C HIS A 181 -8.83 -5.90 0.28
N LEU A 182 -9.32 -4.74 0.76
CA LEU A 182 -9.06 -4.32 2.14
C LEU A 182 -9.64 -5.31 3.15
N GLU A 183 -8.82 -5.62 4.17
CA GLU A 183 -9.16 -6.42 5.33
C GLU A 183 -9.19 -5.59 6.61
N TYR A 184 -8.40 -4.51 6.68
CA TYR A 184 -8.34 -3.62 7.83
C TYR A 184 -8.41 -2.16 7.38
N LEU A 185 -9.35 -1.41 7.96
CA LEU A 185 -9.54 0.00 7.69
C LEU A 185 -9.72 0.80 8.98
N GLU A 186 -8.81 1.74 9.24
CA GLU A 186 -8.90 2.65 10.36
C GLU A 186 -9.04 4.10 9.87
N LEU A 187 -10.20 4.70 10.16
CA LEU A 187 -10.58 6.06 9.79
C LEU A 187 -10.86 6.92 11.05
N PHE A 188 -10.34 6.51 12.19
CA PHE A 188 -10.53 7.17 13.47
C PHE A 188 -10.20 8.68 13.41
N ASN A 189 -11.07 9.49 14.01
CA ASN A 189 -10.85 10.93 14.22
C ASN A 189 -10.59 11.72 12.92
N ASN A 190 -11.57 11.71 12.03
CA ASN A 190 -11.65 12.52 10.80
C ASN A 190 -12.94 13.36 10.77
N GLN A 191 -13.28 13.88 9.60
CA GLN A 191 -14.47 14.69 9.37
C GLN A 191 -15.44 14.04 8.37
N ILE A 192 -15.43 12.71 8.28
CA ILE A 192 -16.17 11.91 7.32
C ILE A 192 -17.66 11.95 7.65
N ARG A 193 -18.52 12.18 6.62
CA ARG A 193 -19.98 12.15 6.72
C ARG A 193 -20.58 11.01 5.94
N ASP A 194 -20.07 10.76 4.75
CA ASP A 194 -20.56 9.74 3.84
C ASP A 194 -19.61 8.55 3.80
N ILE A 195 -20.14 7.37 4.14
CA ILE A 195 -19.43 6.08 4.09
C ILE A 195 -20.07 5.13 3.07
N SER A 196 -20.91 5.62 2.17
CA SER A 196 -21.61 4.80 1.16
C SER A 196 -20.66 4.02 0.26
N CYS A 197 -19.45 4.52 0.05
CA CYS A 197 -18.42 3.83 -0.73
C CYS A 197 -17.94 2.52 -0.09
N LEU A 198 -18.15 2.31 1.22
CA LEU A 198 -17.69 1.11 1.94
C LEU A 198 -18.64 -0.09 1.78
N LYS A 199 -19.87 0.09 1.33
CA LYS A 199 -20.92 -0.96 1.30
C LYS A 199 -20.54 -2.24 0.54
N ASP A 200 -19.53 -2.19 -0.32
CA ASP A 200 -19.11 -3.30 -1.19
C ASP A 200 -17.61 -3.60 -0.99
N MET A 201 -17.27 -4.05 0.23
CA MET A 201 -15.92 -4.43 0.63
C MET A 201 -15.94 -5.87 1.19
N PRO A 202 -15.82 -6.90 0.32
CA PRO A 202 -16.15 -8.28 0.66
C PRO A 202 -15.16 -8.93 1.64
N TYR A 203 -13.97 -8.34 1.83
CA TYR A 203 -12.93 -8.90 2.69
C TYR A 203 -12.66 -8.08 3.95
N LEU A 204 -13.42 -7.01 4.20
CA LEU A 204 -13.16 -6.12 5.33
C LEU A 204 -13.50 -6.81 6.65
N LEU A 205 -12.46 -7.12 7.43
CA LEU A 205 -12.56 -7.79 8.73
C LEU A 205 -12.67 -6.80 9.90
N ASP A 206 -11.91 -5.70 9.84
CA ASP A 206 -11.84 -4.69 10.90
C ASP A 206 -12.13 -3.30 10.35
N LEU A 207 -13.08 -2.61 10.97
CA LEU A 207 -13.43 -1.24 10.63
C LEU A 207 -13.51 -0.35 11.88
N ASN A 208 -12.70 0.70 11.92
CA ASN A 208 -12.77 1.74 12.94
C ASN A 208 -13.13 3.09 12.29
N ILE A 209 -14.33 3.58 12.61
CA ILE A 209 -14.85 4.87 12.14
C ILE A 209 -15.19 5.82 13.29
N VAL A 210 -14.63 5.58 14.47
CA VAL A 210 -14.83 6.38 15.68
C VAL A 210 -14.44 7.84 15.46
N ASN A 211 -15.16 8.77 16.12
CA ASN A 211 -14.93 10.22 16.06
C ASN A 211 -14.97 10.80 14.62
N ASN A 212 -16.03 10.45 13.88
CA ASN A 212 -16.39 11.06 12.61
C ASN A 212 -17.75 11.77 12.70
N LEU A 213 -18.20 12.34 11.57
CA LEU A 213 -19.48 13.09 11.46
C LEU A 213 -20.52 12.31 10.62
N ILE A 214 -20.48 10.98 10.70
CA ILE A 214 -21.27 10.08 9.86
C ILE A 214 -22.77 10.28 10.14
N ASP A 215 -23.53 10.55 9.09
CA ASP A 215 -24.97 10.81 9.18
C ASP A 215 -25.79 9.52 8.92
N ASP A 216 -25.24 8.56 8.14
CA ASP A 216 -25.90 7.29 7.83
C ASP A 216 -24.93 6.12 7.98
N ILE A 217 -25.23 5.20 8.90
CA ILE A 217 -24.45 3.99 9.17
C ILE A 217 -24.92 2.78 8.38
N SER A 218 -26.02 2.88 7.64
CA SER A 218 -26.62 1.74 6.91
C SER A 218 -25.67 1.01 5.97
N PRO A 219 -24.67 1.66 5.31
CA PRO A 219 -23.72 0.96 4.45
C PRO A 219 -22.93 -0.14 5.15
N VAL A 220 -22.72 -0.03 6.47
CA VAL A 220 -21.99 -1.03 7.24
C VAL A 220 -22.75 -2.34 7.36
N LYS A 221 -24.09 -2.32 7.30
CA LYS A 221 -24.94 -3.53 7.40
C LYS A 221 -24.65 -4.56 6.30
N ASP A 222 -24.06 -4.14 5.19
CA ASP A 222 -23.74 -5.01 4.05
C ASP A 222 -22.35 -5.67 4.16
N LEU A 223 -21.50 -5.26 5.12
CA LEU A 223 -20.14 -5.75 5.32
C LEU A 223 -20.14 -7.09 6.08
N LYS A 224 -20.57 -8.17 5.43
CA LYS A 224 -20.79 -9.48 6.07
C LYS A 224 -19.52 -10.17 6.55
N SER A 225 -18.35 -9.73 6.09
CA SER A 225 -17.04 -10.21 6.54
C SER A 225 -16.56 -9.57 7.83
N LEU A 226 -17.21 -8.49 8.28
CA LEU A 226 -16.77 -7.78 9.48
C LEU A 226 -16.76 -8.68 10.71
N ARG A 227 -15.61 -8.75 11.34
CA ARG A 227 -15.34 -9.38 12.61
C ARG A 227 -15.39 -8.37 13.75
N ARG A 228 -14.95 -7.13 13.46
CA ARG A 228 -14.84 -6.08 14.46
C ARG A 228 -15.20 -4.71 13.87
N LEU A 229 -16.07 -3.99 14.60
CA LEU A 229 -16.55 -2.67 14.22
C LEU A 229 -16.54 -1.72 15.43
N TRP A 230 -15.81 -0.64 15.33
CA TRP A 230 -15.84 0.47 16.26
C TRP A 230 -16.48 1.69 15.63
N ILE A 231 -17.60 2.15 16.25
CA ILE A 231 -18.52 3.13 15.66
C ILE A 231 -18.91 4.28 16.60
N PHE A 232 -18.19 4.49 17.71
CA PHE A 232 -18.54 5.61 18.57
C PHE A 232 -18.45 6.95 17.81
N ILE A 233 -19.64 7.53 17.55
CA ILE A 233 -19.77 8.79 16.83
C ILE A 233 -20.12 9.88 17.84
N HIS A 234 -19.13 10.44 18.51
CA HIS A 234 -19.32 11.56 19.41
C HIS A 234 -18.35 12.68 19.09
N THR A 235 -18.88 13.76 18.52
CA THR A 235 -18.14 15.03 18.47
C THR A 235 -18.80 16.03 19.46
N ARG A 236 -18.00 16.95 20.01
CA ARG A 236 -18.51 18.04 20.85
C ARG A 236 -19.60 18.89 20.15
N LYS A 237 -19.76 18.76 18.84
CA LYS A 237 -20.69 19.53 17.99
C LYS A 237 -21.89 18.72 17.51
N ASN A 238 -21.75 17.42 17.31
CA ASN A 238 -22.83 16.53 16.86
C ASN A 238 -23.00 15.41 17.88
N LYS A 239 -24.03 15.55 18.69
CA LYS A 239 -24.51 14.49 19.58
C LYS A 239 -25.44 13.59 18.77
N ASN A 240 -24.91 12.74 17.94
CA ASN A 240 -25.64 11.57 17.45
C ASN A 240 -24.93 10.34 17.98
N PRO A 241 -25.18 9.96 19.24
CA PRO A 241 -24.88 8.60 19.65
C PRO A 241 -25.73 7.71 18.75
N ILE A 242 -25.14 6.62 18.27
CA ILE A 242 -25.92 5.56 17.64
C ILE A 242 -26.93 5.13 18.70
N ASP A 243 -28.20 5.26 18.41
CA ASP A 243 -29.23 4.88 19.34
C ASP A 243 -29.32 3.36 19.49
N ALA A 244 -30.02 2.91 20.55
CA ALA A 244 -30.13 1.49 20.84
C ALA A 244 -30.85 0.70 19.73
N GLU A 245 -31.74 1.34 18.98
CA GLU A 245 -32.45 0.72 17.85
C GLU A 245 -31.47 0.46 16.69
N THR A 246 -30.70 1.45 16.30
CA THR A 246 -29.65 1.32 15.27
C THR A 246 -28.59 0.29 15.66
N MET A 247 -28.16 0.24 16.93
CA MET A 247 -27.24 -0.79 17.42
C MET A 247 -27.85 -2.18 17.30
N ALA A 248 -29.11 -2.36 17.67
CA ALA A 248 -29.81 -3.65 17.54
C ALA A 248 -29.95 -4.08 16.09
N GLU A 249 -30.23 -3.15 15.18
CA GLU A 249 -30.28 -3.42 13.73
C GLU A 249 -28.91 -3.83 13.15
N LEU A 250 -27.84 -3.14 13.56
CA LEU A 250 -26.46 -3.49 13.17
C LEU A 250 -26.09 -4.89 13.66
N GLN A 251 -26.36 -5.19 14.93
CA GLN A 251 -26.06 -6.51 15.50
C GLN A 251 -26.88 -7.62 14.83
N ALA A 252 -28.14 -7.34 14.45
CA ALA A 252 -28.96 -8.29 13.71
C ALA A 252 -28.45 -8.51 12.26
N ALA A 253 -27.89 -7.46 11.65
CA ALA A 253 -27.31 -7.54 10.29
C ALA A 253 -25.95 -8.22 10.29
N LEU A 254 -25.17 -8.09 11.38
CA LEU A 254 -23.78 -8.56 11.55
C LEU A 254 -23.69 -9.42 12.84
N PRO A 255 -24.31 -10.61 12.89
CA PRO A 255 -24.43 -11.39 14.12
C PRO A 255 -23.09 -11.85 14.70
N ASP A 256 -22.10 -12.07 13.86
CA ASP A 256 -20.76 -12.56 14.25
C ASP A 256 -19.75 -11.43 14.46
N CYS A 257 -20.17 -10.15 14.28
CA CYS A 257 -19.30 -8.99 14.44
C CYS A 257 -19.33 -8.50 15.89
N HIS A 258 -18.16 -8.27 16.46
CA HIS A 258 -18.03 -7.50 17.70
C HIS A 258 -18.20 -6.01 17.41
N ILE A 259 -19.32 -5.42 17.85
CA ILE A 259 -19.63 -4.01 17.61
C ILE A 259 -19.41 -3.23 18.90
N ASP A 260 -18.48 -2.27 18.88
CA ASP A 260 -18.22 -1.34 19.97
C ASP A 260 -18.73 0.06 19.63
N GLY A 261 -19.76 0.50 20.35
CA GLY A 261 -20.37 1.84 20.24
C GLY A 261 -19.99 2.77 21.39
N GLU A 262 -19.11 2.38 22.31
CA GLU A 262 -18.82 3.11 23.55
C GLU A 262 -17.41 3.69 23.59
N ASN A 263 -16.43 2.99 23.01
CA ASN A 263 -15.04 3.43 23.03
C ASN A 263 -14.80 4.62 22.10
N THR A 264 -14.15 5.65 22.63
CA THR A 264 -13.92 6.94 21.98
C THR A 264 -12.51 7.08 21.37
N SER A 265 -11.69 6.05 21.47
CA SER A 265 -10.27 6.09 21.17
C SER A 265 -9.80 4.75 20.62
N THR A 266 -8.73 4.76 19.85
CA THR A 266 -8.00 3.54 19.44
C THR A 266 -7.17 2.93 20.58
N ALA A 267 -7.04 3.62 21.73
CA ALA A 267 -6.40 3.06 22.91
C ALA A 267 -7.33 2.08 23.63
N GLY A 268 -6.78 1.05 24.24
CA GLY A 268 -7.55 -0.05 24.82
C GLY A 268 -8.10 -0.98 23.73
N GLY A 269 -9.01 -1.86 23.99
CA GLY A 269 -9.58 -2.93 23.21
C GLY A 269 -9.30 -3.02 21.69
N TRP A 270 -9.26 -1.89 20.95
CA TRP A 270 -8.89 -1.89 19.55
C TRP A 270 -7.45 -2.39 19.32
N ARG A 271 -6.52 -1.94 20.16
CA ARG A 271 -5.09 -2.29 20.07
C ARG A 271 -4.74 -3.59 20.79
N GLU A 272 -5.68 -4.17 21.53
CA GLU A 272 -5.50 -5.44 22.24
C GLU A 272 -5.81 -6.65 21.35
N ASP A 273 -6.37 -6.44 20.17
CA ASP A 273 -6.68 -7.50 19.21
C ASP A 273 -5.40 -8.03 18.52
N PRO A 274 -5.28 -9.33 18.28
CA PRO A 274 -4.13 -9.94 17.59
C PRO A 274 -3.83 -9.35 16.21
N HIS A 275 -4.82 -8.82 15.48
CA HIS A 275 -4.60 -8.11 14.22
C HIS A 275 -3.74 -6.87 14.42
N TYR A 276 -3.94 -6.15 15.53
CA TYR A 276 -3.14 -4.95 15.80
C TYR A 276 -1.66 -5.29 16.04
N ASP A 277 -1.36 -6.41 16.70
CA ASP A 277 0.02 -6.88 16.85
C ASP A 277 0.66 -7.17 15.48
N THR A 278 -0.09 -7.77 14.57
CA THR A 278 0.36 -8.03 13.19
C THR A 278 0.61 -6.70 12.47
N ILE A 279 -0.30 -5.73 12.57
CA ILE A 279 -0.14 -4.38 11.98
C ILE A 279 1.10 -3.68 12.53
N TYR A 280 1.31 -3.74 13.85
CA TYR A 280 2.49 -3.15 14.48
C TYR A 280 3.80 -3.77 13.94
N ARG A 281 3.84 -5.09 13.75
CA ARG A 281 5.00 -5.77 13.15
C ARG A 281 5.21 -5.34 11.71
N MET A 282 4.14 -5.33 10.87
CA MET A 282 4.21 -4.92 9.47
C MET A 282 4.89 -3.56 9.30
N PHE A 283 4.44 -2.56 10.04
CA PHE A 283 4.96 -1.20 9.90
C PHE A 283 6.36 -1.04 10.48
N ARG A 284 6.72 -1.84 11.48
CA ARG A 284 8.07 -1.84 12.04
C ARG A 284 9.09 -2.52 11.13
N THR A 285 8.70 -3.61 10.47
CA THR A 285 9.58 -4.39 9.60
C THR A 285 9.55 -3.94 8.14
N ARG A 286 8.53 -3.15 7.76
CA ARG A 286 8.18 -2.78 6.38
C ARG A 286 7.81 -3.97 5.50
N VAL A 287 7.37 -5.05 6.12
CA VAL A 287 6.96 -6.27 5.43
C VAL A 287 5.50 -6.57 5.77
N TYR A 288 4.67 -6.72 4.76
CA TYR A 288 3.29 -7.16 4.92
C TYR A 288 3.22 -8.60 5.43
N GLU A 289 2.31 -8.84 6.36
CA GLU A 289 1.94 -10.16 6.87
C GLU A 289 0.42 -10.29 6.78
N PRO A 290 -0.15 -11.35 6.12
CA PRO A 290 -1.58 -11.60 6.18
C PRO A 290 -2.04 -11.82 7.63
N PHE A 291 -3.30 -11.49 7.93
CA PHE A 291 -3.88 -11.87 9.21
C PHE A 291 -4.09 -13.39 9.27
N TRP A 292 -4.16 -13.93 10.47
CA TRP A 292 -4.34 -15.39 10.67
C TRP A 292 -5.68 -15.92 10.11
N ASP A 293 -6.68 -15.06 9.97
CA ASP A 293 -8.01 -15.31 9.43
C ASP A 293 -8.28 -14.62 8.08
N SER A 294 -7.23 -14.12 7.42
CA SER A 294 -7.33 -13.63 6.04
C SER A 294 -7.90 -14.70 5.12
N PRO A 295 -8.94 -14.39 4.32
CA PRO A 295 -9.45 -15.33 3.32
C PRO A 295 -8.36 -15.76 2.33
N ALA A 296 -8.23 -17.05 2.09
CA ALA A 296 -7.14 -17.61 1.27
C ALA A 296 -7.06 -17.00 -0.13
N GLU A 297 -8.22 -16.69 -0.74
CA GLU A 297 -8.33 -16.05 -2.05
C GLU A 297 -7.92 -14.57 -2.05
N ASN A 298 -7.81 -13.95 -0.86
CA ASN A 298 -7.41 -12.56 -0.70
C ASN A 298 -5.93 -12.39 -0.31
N ILE A 299 -5.24 -13.48 0.01
CA ILE A 299 -3.81 -13.44 0.35
C ILE A 299 -3.00 -13.22 -0.94
N PRO A 300 -2.12 -12.19 -0.99
CA PRO A 300 -1.29 -11.96 -2.16
C PRO A 300 -0.34 -13.12 -2.43
N GLU A 301 0.02 -13.31 -3.70
CA GLU A 301 0.99 -14.33 -4.10
C GLU A 301 2.32 -14.15 -3.36
N GLY A 302 2.89 -15.25 -2.88
CA GLY A 302 4.15 -15.26 -2.13
C GLY A 302 3.99 -15.05 -0.62
N PHE A 303 2.76 -14.80 -0.13
CA PHE A 303 2.48 -14.68 1.30
C PHE A 303 1.70 -15.89 1.83
N THR A 304 1.74 -16.08 3.13
CA THR A 304 1.02 -17.16 3.83
C THR A 304 0.52 -16.63 5.16
N ALA A 305 -0.76 -16.87 5.47
CA ALA A 305 -1.33 -16.49 6.75
C ALA A 305 -0.64 -17.27 7.89
N PRO A 306 -0.33 -16.62 9.02
CA PRO A 306 0.19 -17.29 10.20
C PRO A 306 -0.89 -18.20 10.82
N PRO A 307 -0.52 -19.16 11.67
CA PRO A 307 -1.50 -19.93 12.43
C PRO A 307 -2.29 -19.02 13.38
N LYS A 308 -3.53 -19.43 13.69
CA LYS A 308 -4.35 -18.71 14.68
C LYS A 308 -3.56 -18.56 16.00
N PRO A 309 -3.52 -17.36 16.60
CA PRO A 309 -2.90 -17.19 17.90
C PRO A 309 -3.52 -18.14 18.92
N THR A 310 -2.71 -18.85 19.67
CA THR A 310 -3.20 -19.64 20.82
C THR A 310 -3.64 -18.65 21.88
N GLU A 311 -4.88 -18.81 22.36
CA GLU A 311 -5.34 -18.08 23.54
C GLU A 311 -4.30 -18.23 24.66
N ALA A 312 -3.80 -17.13 25.18
CA ALA A 312 -2.96 -17.17 26.37
C ALA A 312 -3.75 -17.94 27.45
N PRO A 313 -3.14 -18.91 28.15
CA PRO A 313 -3.85 -19.58 29.22
C PRO A 313 -4.38 -18.50 30.18
N GLU A 314 -5.69 -18.51 30.44
CA GLU A 314 -6.30 -17.66 31.44
C GLU A 314 -5.38 -17.72 32.68
N SER A 315 -4.83 -16.54 33.03
CA SER A 315 -4.05 -16.43 34.24
C SER A 315 -4.97 -16.90 35.38
N ALA A 316 -4.70 -18.08 35.92
CA ALA A 316 -5.39 -18.55 37.12
C ALA A 316 -5.33 -17.39 38.11
N GLU A 317 -6.46 -16.74 38.33
CA GLU A 317 -6.63 -15.80 39.44
C GLU A 317 -6.25 -16.59 40.68
N GLY A 318 -5.06 -16.25 41.18
CA GLY A 318 -4.54 -16.84 42.39
C GLY A 318 -5.50 -16.56 43.54
N GLU A 319 -6.20 -17.58 43.94
CA GLU A 319 -6.68 -17.64 45.33
C GLU A 319 -5.47 -17.42 46.24
N GLY A 320 -5.53 -16.41 47.07
CA GLY A 320 -4.48 -16.36 48.08
C GLY A 320 -4.42 -15.14 48.96
N LYS A 321 -5.29 -15.08 49.92
CA LYS A 321 -5.14 -14.48 51.25
C LYS A 321 -4.80 -12.98 51.38
#